data_2e0969a2512294857beba9832058911c
#
_entry.id   2e0969a2512294857beba9832058911c
#
_cell.length_a   1.000
_cell.length_b   1.000
_cell.length_c   1.000
_cell.angle_alpha   90.00
_cell.angle_beta   90.00
_cell.angle_gamma   90.00
#
_symmetry.space_group_name_H-M   'P 1'
#
loop_
_entity.id
_entity.type
_entity.pdbx_description
1 polymer ?
#
loop_
_entity_poly.entity_id
_entity_poly.type
_entity_poly.pdbx_seq_one_letter_code
_entity_poly.pdbx_strand_id
1 'polypeptide(L)'
;MCLTKEHCENHKEPQNYKGKLLIIKPQVLEPPFRQKEAQYFFAQNGFGCDPDSLGTAVFGHFLVNGQKARLEHSDFLGIADKSQLPIWAANRLELLENPSMKIRVFQLKEASPLTFMNFEETSKRGGVKTKDYRQVYGGTVFAENLEDVFRICNTELPYGYHGHSLSVSDVVEICDGKDKGFYFVDSIGFKKLDDFDITQTDHENMMKVLILEKDRLPYEAEIKHNIYAMQHIVGGSFDIIYFEPKEDAICFCNDEFLLNGSQPNRVIGDTLVHGTCFIAGNKMNEYGEYDSCSLTDEQIRKYTDKFGQSVILGEELAVPTQDESQEETIEQTLT
;
A
#
# COMPACT_ATOMS: atom_id res chain seq x y z
N MET A 1 -19.15 9.27 19.37
CA MET A 1 -19.96 8.37 20.21
C MET A 1 -20.66 7.37 19.32
N CYS A 2 -20.48 6.09 19.55
CA CYS A 2 -21.05 5.08 18.70
C CYS A 2 -22.52 4.96 18.85
N LEU A 3 -23.20 4.96 17.75
CA LEU A 3 -24.57 4.50 17.68
C LEU A 3 -24.54 2.97 17.64
N THR A 4 -24.99 2.42 18.72
CA THR A 4 -24.83 1.03 19.04
C THR A 4 -26.11 0.25 18.78
N LYS A 5 -26.44 -0.59 19.67
CA LYS A 5 -27.56 -1.51 19.68
C LYS A 5 -28.88 -0.95 19.14
N GLU A 6 -29.24 0.27 19.48
CA GLU A 6 -30.49 0.89 19.01
C GLU A 6 -30.57 1.01 17.48
N HIS A 7 -29.46 1.25 16.82
CA HIS A 7 -29.44 1.37 15.36
C HIS A 7 -29.64 0.02 14.67
N CYS A 8 -29.10 -1.05 15.25
CA CYS A 8 -29.23 -2.41 14.69
C CYS A 8 -30.50 -3.14 15.16
N GLU A 9 -30.95 -2.90 16.37
CA GLU A 9 -32.11 -3.60 16.96
C GLU A 9 -33.46 -3.05 16.47
N ASN A 10 -33.50 -1.80 15.98
CA ASN A 10 -34.75 -1.17 15.55
C ASN A 10 -35.03 -1.21 14.04
N HIS A 11 -34.10 -1.71 13.23
CA HIS A 11 -34.30 -1.84 11.79
C HIS A 11 -35.00 -3.15 11.45
N LYS A 12 -36.20 -3.05 10.88
CA LYS A 12 -36.97 -4.19 10.39
C LYS A 12 -36.52 -4.71 9.04
N GLU A 13 -35.64 -3.99 8.35
CA GLU A 13 -35.10 -4.39 7.04
C GLU A 13 -33.60 -4.67 7.12
N PRO A 14 -33.12 -5.64 6.32
CA PRO A 14 -31.69 -5.95 6.25
C PRO A 14 -30.88 -4.71 5.90
N GLN A 15 -29.91 -4.36 6.73
CA GLN A 15 -29.06 -3.21 6.48
C GLN A 15 -27.80 -3.60 5.71
N ASN A 16 -27.53 -2.88 4.62
CA ASN A 16 -26.28 -3.02 3.89
C ASN A 16 -25.16 -2.27 4.61
N TYR A 17 -24.14 -2.98 5.05
CA TYR A 17 -22.97 -2.41 5.74
C TYR A 17 -21.80 -2.10 4.81
N LYS A 18 -21.91 -2.34 3.51
CA LYS A 18 -20.85 -2.05 2.54
C LYS A 18 -20.36 -0.60 2.65
N GLY A 19 -19.05 -0.41 2.80
CA GLY A 19 -18.41 0.90 2.94
C GLY A 19 -18.60 1.54 4.31
N LYS A 20 -19.18 0.83 5.29
CA LYS A 20 -19.34 1.34 6.65
C LYS A 20 -18.21 0.84 7.55
N LEU A 21 -17.85 1.68 8.52
CA LEU A 21 -16.94 1.31 9.58
C LEU A 21 -17.75 0.84 10.79
N LEU A 22 -17.51 -0.39 11.20
CA LEU A 22 -18.19 -1.01 12.33
C LEU A 22 -17.30 -0.96 13.57
N ILE A 23 -17.90 -0.73 14.72
CA ILE A 23 -17.25 -0.91 16.01
C ILE A 23 -17.49 -2.34 16.45
N ILE A 24 -16.43 -3.03 16.79
CA ILE A 24 -16.44 -4.44 17.13
C ILE A 24 -16.18 -4.69 18.61
N LYS A 25 -16.64 -5.82 19.08
CA LYS A 25 -16.36 -6.28 20.43
C LYS A 25 -14.87 -6.61 20.57
N PRO A 26 -14.21 -6.26 21.69
CA PRO A 26 -12.79 -6.54 21.92
C PRO A 26 -12.39 -7.99 21.73
N GLN A 27 -13.28 -8.91 22.06
CA GLN A 27 -13.02 -10.35 22.01
C GLN A 27 -12.87 -10.92 20.58
N VAL A 28 -13.31 -10.18 19.58
CA VAL A 28 -13.21 -10.58 18.16
C VAL A 28 -11.76 -10.56 17.68
N LEU A 29 -10.94 -9.68 18.26
CA LEU A 29 -9.51 -9.61 17.98
C LEU A 29 -8.67 -10.45 18.95
N GLU A 30 -7.55 -10.97 18.46
CA GLU A 30 -6.54 -11.59 19.31
C GLU A 30 -5.93 -10.57 20.29
N PRO A 31 -5.50 -11.00 21.47
CA PRO A 31 -5.04 -10.09 22.54
C PRO A 31 -4.03 -9.03 22.10
N PRO A 32 -3.00 -9.34 21.27
CA PRO A 32 -2.00 -8.35 20.85
C PRO A 32 -2.58 -7.17 20.06
N PHE A 33 -3.73 -7.36 19.42
CA PHE A 33 -4.36 -6.33 18.56
C PHE A 33 -5.53 -5.62 19.24
N ARG A 34 -5.86 -5.97 20.47
CA ARG A 34 -6.97 -5.33 21.21
C ARG A 34 -6.57 -3.94 21.65
N GLN A 35 -7.35 -2.96 21.20
CA GLN A 35 -7.19 -1.57 21.65
C GLN A 35 -7.95 -1.35 22.96
N LYS A 36 -7.50 -0.39 23.77
CA LYS A 36 -8.19 0.00 25.01
C LYS A 36 -9.54 0.65 24.77
N GLU A 37 -9.61 1.43 23.70
CA GLU A 37 -10.81 2.18 23.33
C GLU A 37 -11.69 1.37 22.37
N ALA A 38 -12.05 1.98 21.23
CA ALA A 38 -12.85 1.33 20.22
C ALA A 38 -11.99 0.58 19.21
N GLN A 39 -12.47 -0.56 18.77
CA GLN A 39 -11.87 -1.36 17.72
C GLN A 39 -12.76 -1.32 16.50
N TYR A 40 -12.16 -1.23 15.33
CA TYR A 40 -12.87 -0.93 14.10
C TYR A 40 -12.68 -2.03 13.05
N PHE A 41 -13.76 -2.24 12.28
CA PHE A 41 -13.81 -3.17 11.16
C PHE A 41 -14.42 -2.47 9.95
N PHE A 42 -13.72 -2.41 8.85
CA PHE A 42 -14.22 -1.83 7.61
C PHE A 42 -14.95 -2.89 6.79
N ALA A 43 -16.25 -2.71 6.62
CA ALA A 43 -17.12 -3.64 5.91
C ALA A 43 -17.02 -3.42 4.39
N GLN A 44 -16.52 -4.42 3.66
CA GLN A 44 -16.45 -4.39 2.20
C GLN A 44 -17.74 -4.89 1.54
N ASN A 45 -18.40 -5.86 2.14
CA ASN A 45 -19.69 -6.39 1.67
C ASN A 45 -20.45 -7.09 2.80
N GLY A 46 -21.67 -7.49 2.50
CA GLY A 46 -22.53 -8.28 3.39
C GLY A 46 -23.70 -7.51 3.97
N PHE A 47 -24.66 -8.27 4.48
CA PHE A 47 -25.84 -7.79 5.18
C PHE A 47 -25.81 -8.32 6.60
N GLY A 48 -26.10 -7.50 7.59
CA GLY A 48 -25.82 -7.92 8.93
C GLY A 48 -26.86 -7.53 10.00
N CYS A 49 -28.04 -7.07 9.63
CA CYS A 49 -28.97 -6.54 10.63
C CYS A 49 -30.22 -7.34 10.91
N ASP A 50 -30.51 -8.35 10.13
CA ASP A 50 -31.67 -9.17 10.42
C ASP A 50 -31.22 -10.47 11.11
N PRO A 51 -31.47 -10.65 12.42
CA PRO A 51 -31.09 -11.85 13.14
C PRO A 51 -31.78 -13.12 12.62
N ASP A 52 -32.89 -12.96 11.89
CA ASP A 52 -33.69 -14.08 11.36
C ASP A 52 -33.34 -14.38 9.89
N SER A 53 -32.49 -13.59 9.24
CA SER A 53 -32.12 -13.80 7.84
C SER A 53 -30.91 -14.71 7.69
N LEU A 54 -31.00 -15.63 6.74
CA LEU A 54 -29.85 -16.37 6.22
C LEU A 54 -28.91 -15.35 5.49
N GLY A 55 -27.76 -15.05 6.06
CA GLY A 55 -26.81 -14.14 5.42
C GLY A 55 -26.46 -12.90 6.23
N THR A 56 -26.49 -13.00 7.55
CA THR A 56 -26.12 -11.96 8.49
C THR A 56 -24.63 -11.64 8.55
N ALA A 57 -23.81 -12.32 7.76
CA ALA A 57 -22.36 -12.15 7.76
C ALA A 57 -21.92 -10.90 7.02
N VAL A 58 -20.96 -10.19 7.62
CA VAL A 58 -20.27 -9.03 7.06
C VAL A 58 -18.81 -9.40 6.81
N PHE A 59 -18.31 -9.10 5.61
CA PHE A 59 -16.95 -9.38 5.19
C PHE A 59 -16.18 -8.07 5.06
N GLY A 60 -14.93 -8.07 5.52
CA GLY A 60 -14.10 -6.86 5.46
C GLY A 60 -12.77 -7.04 6.14
N HIS A 61 -12.21 -5.96 6.68
CA HIS A 61 -10.89 -5.93 7.31
C HIS A 61 -10.93 -5.31 8.69
N PHE A 62 -10.18 -5.89 9.62
CA PHE A 62 -9.86 -5.20 10.87
C PHE A 62 -8.98 -3.99 10.57
N LEU A 63 -9.36 -2.83 11.11
CA LEU A 63 -8.63 -1.59 10.82
C LEU A 63 -7.22 -1.60 11.44
N VAL A 64 -7.06 -2.28 12.57
CA VAL A 64 -5.80 -2.30 13.32
C VAL A 64 -4.68 -3.07 12.62
N ASN A 65 -4.98 -4.15 11.92
CA ASN A 65 -3.96 -5.03 11.34
C ASN A 65 -4.22 -5.40 9.87
N GLY A 66 -5.33 -4.92 9.27
CA GLY A 66 -5.72 -5.21 7.90
C GLY A 66 -6.17 -6.64 7.62
N GLN A 67 -6.23 -7.48 8.66
CA GLN A 67 -6.63 -8.88 8.49
C GLN A 67 -8.05 -8.99 7.98
N LYS A 68 -8.25 -9.79 6.92
CA LYS A 68 -9.58 -10.11 6.39
C LYS A 68 -10.33 -11.01 7.37
N ALA A 69 -11.59 -10.70 7.59
CA ALA A 69 -12.45 -11.52 8.43
C ALA A 69 -13.90 -11.49 7.98
N ARG A 70 -14.64 -12.47 8.47
CA ARG A 70 -16.08 -12.57 8.39
C ARG A 70 -16.64 -12.38 9.80
N LEU A 71 -17.47 -11.37 9.99
CA LEU A 71 -18.12 -11.09 11.26
C LEU A 71 -19.61 -11.41 11.18
N GLU A 72 -20.16 -11.83 12.30
CA GLU A 72 -21.61 -11.96 12.51
C GLU A 72 -22.17 -10.69 13.16
N HIS A 73 -23.47 -10.50 13.07
CA HIS A 73 -24.14 -9.36 13.72
C HIS A 73 -23.83 -9.23 15.22
N SER A 74 -23.62 -10.36 15.89
CA SER A 74 -23.27 -10.40 17.31
C SER A 74 -21.88 -9.87 17.63
N ASP A 75 -21.01 -9.72 16.65
CA ASP A 75 -19.60 -9.37 16.84
C ASP A 75 -19.37 -7.86 16.90
N PHE A 76 -20.30 -7.06 16.43
CA PHE A 76 -20.16 -5.62 16.44
C PHE A 76 -21.18 -4.91 17.33
N LEU A 77 -20.85 -3.69 17.74
CA LEU A 77 -21.58 -2.86 18.69
C LEU A 77 -22.37 -1.75 17.99
N GLY A 78 -22.04 -1.44 16.74
CA GLY A 78 -22.68 -0.38 15.97
C GLY A 78 -21.80 0.13 14.83
N ILE A 79 -22.27 1.22 14.19
CA ILE A 79 -21.56 1.90 13.11
C ILE A 79 -20.78 3.06 13.74
N ALA A 80 -19.50 3.21 13.35
CA ALA A 80 -18.67 4.30 13.82
C ALA A 80 -19.07 5.62 13.17
N ASP A 81 -19.08 6.67 13.97
CA ASP A 81 -19.12 8.04 13.46
C ASP A 81 -17.72 8.45 12.98
N LYS A 82 -17.56 8.61 11.65
CA LYS A 82 -16.27 8.96 11.05
C LYS A 82 -15.70 10.28 11.56
N SER A 83 -16.54 11.21 12.00
CA SER A 83 -16.09 12.52 12.53
C SER A 83 -15.43 12.43 13.90
N GLN A 84 -15.59 11.31 14.60
CA GLN A 84 -15.09 11.08 15.96
C GLN A 84 -13.99 10.00 16.02
N LEU A 85 -13.45 9.61 14.87
CA LEU A 85 -12.38 8.63 14.83
C LEU A 85 -11.07 9.18 15.38
N PRO A 86 -10.30 8.39 16.13
CA PRO A 86 -8.93 8.74 16.43
C PRO A 86 -8.12 8.84 15.12
N ILE A 87 -7.09 9.70 15.13
CA ILE A 87 -6.31 10.03 13.91
C ILE A 87 -5.84 8.78 13.16
N TRP A 88 -5.34 7.78 13.89
CA TRP A 88 -4.87 6.54 13.28
C TRP A 88 -5.97 5.79 12.52
N ALA A 89 -7.19 5.76 13.08
CA ALA A 89 -8.32 5.06 12.45
C ALA A 89 -8.85 5.84 11.25
N ALA A 90 -8.84 7.16 11.30
CA ALA A 90 -9.21 8.02 10.19
C ALA A 90 -8.24 7.82 9.01
N ASN A 91 -6.92 7.85 9.26
CA ASN A 91 -5.90 7.62 8.23
C ASN A 91 -6.04 6.24 7.59
N ARG A 92 -6.28 5.21 8.40
CA ARG A 92 -6.48 3.84 7.91
C ARG A 92 -7.73 3.68 7.07
N LEU A 93 -8.82 4.31 7.49
CA LEU A 93 -10.06 4.29 6.75
C LEU A 93 -9.90 5.00 5.40
N GLU A 94 -9.23 6.12 5.37
CA GLU A 94 -8.93 6.86 4.15
C GLU A 94 -8.17 6.00 3.13
N LEU A 95 -7.17 5.23 3.57
CA LEU A 95 -6.44 4.29 2.71
C LEU A 95 -7.33 3.18 2.13
N LEU A 96 -8.31 2.70 2.90
CA LEU A 96 -9.24 1.66 2.44
C LEU A 96 -10.35 2.19 1.52
N GLU A 97 -10.68 3.47 1.64
CA GLU A 97 -11.69 4.15 0.82
C GLU A 97 -11.12 4.72 -0.48
N ASN A 98 -9.81 5.00 -0.50
CA ASN A 98 -9.16 5.55 -1.69
C ASN A 98 -8.94 4.48 -2.76
N PRO A 99 -9.41 4.72 -3.96
CA PRO A 99 -9.17 3.83 -5.08
C PRO A 99 -7.69 3.81 -5.46
N SER A 100 -7.24 2.68 -5.96
CA SER A 100 -5.91 2.52 -6.51
C SER A 100 -5.98 2.03 -7.96
N MET A 101 -4.98 2.39 -8.74
CA MET A 101 -4.83 2.00 -10.14
C MET A 101 -3.47 1.37 -10.35
N LYS A 102 -3.42 0.28 -11.12
CA LYS A 102 -2.18 -0.26 -11.64
C LYS A 102 -1.89 0.39 -12.98
N ILE A 103 -0.76 1.06 -13.07
CA ILE A 103 -0.36 1.83 -14.26
C ILE A 103 1.06 1.47 -14.71
N ARG A 104 1.37 1.80 -15.97
CA ARG A 104 2.72 1.99 -16.47
C ARG A 104 2.84 3.35 -17.13
N VAL A 105 4.02 3.94 -17.03
CA VAL A 105 4.34 5.21 -17.69
C VAL A 105 5.47 4.99 -18.66
N PHE A 106 5.28 5.50 -19.87
CA PHE A 106 6.25 5.43 -20.96
C PHE A 106 6.62 6.84 -21.39
N GLN A 107 7.91 7.08 -21.57
CA GLN A 107 8.45 8.34 -22.02
C GLN A 107 9.27 8.14 -23.28
N LEU A 108 9.28 9.16 -24.13
CA LEU A 108 10.12 9.17 -25.33
C LEU A 108 11.59 9.02 -24.93
N LYS A 109 12.32 8.25 -25.72
CA LYS A 109 13.77 8.12 -25.59
C LYS A 109 14.43 9.47 -25.74
N GLU A 110 15.61 9.62 -25.15
CA GLU A 110 16.37 10.86 -25.20
C GLU A 110 16.57 11.37 -26.64
N ALA A 111 16.61 12.69 -26.80
CA ALA A 111 16.76 13.38 -28.08
C ALA A 111 15.62 13.18 -29.09
N SER A 112 14.43 12.70 -28.70
CA SER A 112 13.30 12.67 -29.59
C SER A 112 12.79 14.08 -29.93
N PRO A 113 12.59 14.43 -31.22
CA PRO A 113 12.05 15.70 -31.61
C PRO A 113 10.55 15.85 -31.27
N LEU A 114 9.91 14.78 -30.79
CA LEU A 114 8.50 14.74 -30.41
C LEU A 114 8.27 15.03 -28.93
N THR A 115 9.35 15.15 -28.13
CA THR A 115 9.26 15.44 -26.69
C THR A 115 8.52 16.74 -26.44
N PHE A 116 7.53 16.71 -25.54
CA PHE A 116 6.64 17.80 -25.18
C PHE A 116 5.72 18.29 -26.30
N MET A 117 5.59 17.55 -27.40
CA MET A 117 4.60 17.87 -28.44
C MET A 117 3.23 17.31 -28.10
N ASN A 118 2.20 18.10 -28.38
CA ASN A 118 0.82 17.66 -28.24
C ASN A 118 0.43 16.60 -29.27
N PHE A 119 -0.73 15.99 -29.09
CA PHE A 119 -1.17 14.88 -29.95
C PHE A 119 -1.32 15.28 -31.42
N GLU A 120 -1.82 16.48 -31.71
CA GLU A 120 -2.01 16.96 -33.09
C GLU A 120 -0.66 17.10 -33.80
N GLU A 121 0.32 17.75 -33.18
CA GLU A 121 1.66 17.94 -33.76
C GLU A 121 2.41 16.62 -33.90
N THR A 122 2.27 15.71 -32.92
CA THR A 122 2.83 14.35 -32.97
C THR A 122 2.24 13.58 -34.13
N SER A 123 0.90 13.68 -34.36
CA SER A 123 0.20 13.01 -35.47
C SER A 123 0.68 13.50 -36.82
N LYS A 124 0.87 14.81 -37.02
CA LYS A 124 1.42 15.41 -38.25
C LYS A 124 2.84 14.93 -38.56
N ARG A 125 3.60 14.50 -37.55
CA ARG A 125 5.00 14.04 -37.70
C ARG A 125 5.14 12.52 -37.74
N GLY A 126 4.07 11.81 -38.01
CA GLY A 126 4.05 10.36 -38.20
C GLY A 126 3.48 9.57 -37.05
N GLY A 127 2.84 10.23 -36.08
CA GLY A 127 2.11 9.62 -34.97
C GLY A 127 2.97 9.05 -33.85
N VAL A 128 2.31 8.48 -32.85
CA VAL A 128 2.94 7.78 -31.74
C VAL A 128 3.52 6.46 -32.22
N LYS A 129 4.82 6.26 -32.05
CA LYS A 129 5.52 5.01 -32.43
C LYS A 129 6.05 4.36 -31.17
N THR A 130 5.50 3.24 -30.77
CA THR A 130 5.81 2.52 -29.54
C THR A 130 7.31 2.27 -29.32
N LYS A 131 8.03 1.92 -30.38
CA LYS A 131 9.50 1.69 -30.35
C LYS A 131 10.32 2.91 -29.91
N ASP A 132 9.76 4.11 -29.99
CA ASP A 132 10.44 5.35 -29.59
C ASP A 132 10.29 5.63 -28.09
N TYR A 133 9.53 4.80 -27.38
CA TYR A 133 9.27 4.92 -25.95
C TYR A 133 10.06 3.91 -25.12
N ARG A 134 10.34 4.30 -23.89
CA ARG A 134 10.84 3.42 -22.82
C ARG A 134 9.89 3.47 -21.62
N GLN A 135 9.73 2.36 -20.92
CA GLN A 135 9.01 2.34 -19.65
C GLN A 135 9.85 3.03 -18.58
N VAL A 136 9.24 3.95 -17.84
CA VAL A 136 9.90 4.69 -16.73
C VAL A 136 9.23 4.45 -15.39
N TYR A 137 8.07 3.82 -15.38
CA TYR A 137 7.36 3.41 -14.18
C TYR A 137 6.44 2.22 -14.48
N GLY A 138 6.27 1.35 -13.49
CA GLY A 138 5.24 0.33 -13.43
C GLY A 138 4.88 0.08 -11.97
N GLY A 139 3.59 0.03 -11.66
CA GLY A 139 3.15 -0.22 -10.30
C GLY A 139 1.76 0.33 -10.00
N THR A 140 1.41 0.26 -8.73
CA THR A 140 0.14 0.76 -8.22
C THR A 140 0.30 2.19 -7.68
N VAL A 141 -0.61 3.06 -8.06
CA VAL A 141 -0.75 4.43 -7.52
C VAL A 141 -2.13 4.61 -6.91
N PHE A 142 -2.21 5.44 -5.86
CA PHE A 142 -3.47 5.74 -5.19
C PHE A 142 -4.16 6.91 -5.91
N ALA A 143 -4.89 6.58 -6.98
CA ALA A 143 -5.52 7.50 -7.89
C ALA A 143 -6.91 7.00 -8.32
N GLU A 144 -7.86 7.91 -8.55
CA GLU A 144 -9.18 7.59 -9.08
C GLU A 144 -9.23 7.68 -10.62
N ASN A 145 -8.37 8.50 -11.19
CA ASN A 145 -8.40 8.86 -12.62
C ASN A 145 -7.01 9.30 -13.12
N LEU A 146 -6.88 9.57 -14.39
CA LEU A 146 -5.62 9.97 -15.02
C LEU A 146 -5.12 11.36 -14.58
N GLU A 147 -6.00 12.27 -14.19
CA GLU A 147 -5.64 13.58 -13.64
C GLU A 147 -4.95 13.45 -12.29
N ASP A 148 -5.40 12.51 -11.45
CA ASP A 148 -4.71 12.16 -10.20
C ASP A 148 -3.35 11.53 -10.48
N VAL A 149 -3.26 10.62 -11.45
CA VAL A 149 -1.98 10.04 -11.90
C VAL A 149 -1.03 11.16 -12.33
N PHE A 150 -1.51 12.10 -13.14
CA PHE A 150 -0.71 13.24 -13.57
C PHE A 150 -0.21 14.05 -12.36
N ARG A 151 -1.07 14.38 -11.43
CA ARG A 151 -0.72 15.12 -10.21
C ARG A 151 0.34 14.37 -9.40
N ILE A 152 0.13 13.07 -9.11
CA ILE A 152 1.07 12.25 -8.34
C ILE A 152 2.44 12.22 -9.00
N CYS A 153 2.50 11.92 -10.30
CA CYS A 153 3.75 11.85 -11.05
C CYS A 153 4.44 13.22 -11.27
N ASN A 154 3.84 14.31 -10.78
CA ASN A 154 4.40 15.67 -10.84
C ASN A 154 4.68 16.29 -9.47
N THR A 155 4.12 15.73 -8.39
CA THR A 155 4.29 16.28 -7.03
C THR A 155 5.11 15.36 -6.13
N GLU A 156 4.86 14.06 -6.18
CA GLU A 156 5.49 13.07 -5.32
C GLU A 156 5.67 11.77 -6.13
N LEU A 157 6.82 11.67 -6.78
CA LEU A 157 7.13 10.52 -7.64
C LEU A 157 7.04 9.21 -6.86
N PRO A 158 6.24 8.23 -7.32
CA PRO A 158 6.14 6.95 -6.66
C PRO A 158 7.46 6.16 -6.74
N TYR A 159 7.69 5.28 -5.76
CA TYR A 159 8.87 4.42 -5.76
C TYR A 159 8.98 3.59 -7.05
N GLY A 160 10.17 3.54 -7.61
CA GLY A 160 10.42 2.90 -8.89
C GLY A 160 10.30 3.83 -10.11
N TYR A 161 9.78 5.04 -9.94
CA TYR A 161 9.74 6.02 -11.03
C TYR A 161 11.16 6.53 -11.33
N HIS A 162 11.60 6.44 -12.60
CA HIS A 162 12.97 6.77 -12.98
C HIS A 162 13.08 7.63 -14.25
N GLY A 163 11.98 8.31 -14.61
CA GLY A 163 11.91 9.29 -15.69
C GLY A 163 11.83 10.74 -15.21
N HIS A 164 11.56 11.65 -16.12
CA HIS A 164 11.14 13.02 -15.78
C HIS A 164 9.68 13.02 -15.31
N SER A 165 9.24 14.10 -14.66
CA SER A 165 7.83 14.32 -14.32
C SER A 165 6.91 14.06 -15.51
N LEU A 166 5.75 13.49 -15.28
CA LEU A 166 4.80 13.16 -16.35
C LEU A 166 4.42 14.41 -17.15
N SER A 167 4.62 14.35 -18.46
CA SER A 167 4.56 15.51 -19.34
C SER A 167 3.84 15.22 -20.65
N VAL A 168 3.50 16.27 -21.37
CA VAL A 168 2.96 16.15 -22.73
C VAL A 168 3.87 15.29 -23.60
N SER A 169 3.32 14.44 -24.42
CA SER A 169 3.93 13.37 -25.22
C SER A 169 4.22 12.04 -24.51
N ASP A 170 4.11 12.00 -23.17
CA ASP A 170 4.24 10.73 -22.45
C ASP A 170 2.99 9.86 -22.65
N VAL A 171 3.09 8.58 -22.37
CA VAL A 171 1.99 7.64 -22.46
C VAL A 171 1.79 6.97 -21.10
N VAL A 172 0.55 6.94 -20.63
CA VAL A 172 0.13 6.21 -19.42
C VAL A 172 -0.71 5.02 -19.86
N GLU A 173 -0.35 3.82 -19.38
CA GLU A 173 -1.21 2.64 -19.45
C GLU A 173 -2.00 2.52 -18.16
N ILE A 174 -3.31 2.32 -18.25
CA ILE A 174 -4.12 1.76 -17.18
C ILE A 174 -4.16 0.25 -17.42
N CYS A 175 -3.56 -0.53 -16.49
CA CYS A 175 -3.33 -1.96 -16.70
C CYS A 175 -4.57 -2.82 -16.49
N ASP A 176 -5.57 -2.33 -15.73
CA ASP A 176 -6.75 -3.09 -15.34
C ASP A 176 -8.01 -2.21 -15.23
N GLY A 177 -9.15 -2.83 -14.90
CA GLY A 177 -10.41 -2.13 -14.72
C GLY A 177 -11.13 -1.77 -16.03
N LYS A 178 -12.19 -0.96 -15.89
CA LYS A 178 -13.07 -0.57 -17.01
C LYS A 178 -12.41 0.37 -18.02
N ASP A 179 -11.45 1.17 -17.54
CA ASP A 179 -10.76 2.19 -18.33
C ASP A 179 -9.39 1.70 -18.84
N LYS A 180 -9.15 0.36 -18.80
CA LYS A 180 -7.93 -0.25 -19.32
C LYS A 180 -7.58 0.24 -20.72
N GLY A 181 -6.31 0.59 -20.91
CA GLY A 181 -5.80 1.07 -22.21
C GLY A 181 -4.65 2.02 -22.07
N PHE A 182 -4.20 2.55 -23.21
CA PHE A 182 -3.09 3.48 -23.31
C PHE A 182 -3.60 4.88 -23.58
N TYR A 183 -2.99 5.87 -22.93
CA TYR A 183 -3.42 7.24 -22.95
C TYR A 183 -2.22 8.17 -23.13
N PHE A 184 -2.21 8.88 -24.25
CA PHE A 184 -1.22 9.90 -24.52
C PHE A 184 -1.53 11.15 -23.70
N VAL A 185 -0.55 11.70 -23.03
CA VAL A 185 -0.66 12.95 -22.27
C VAL A 185 -0.66 14.11 -23.28
N ASP A 186 -1.78 14.79 -23.41
CA ASP A 186 -1.93 15.94 -24.33
C ASP A 186 -1.75 17.27 -23.58
N SER A 187 -1.75 18.37 -24.28
CA SER A 187 -1.73 19.71 -23.69
C SER A 187 -2.94 19.99 -22.79
N ILE A 188 -4.07 19.34 -23.05
CA ILE A 188 -5.27 19.35 -22.22
C ILE A 188 -5.80 17.92 -22.13
N GLY A 189 -5.67 17.31 -20.94
CA GLY A 189 -6.15 15.97 -20.66
C GLY A 189 -5.38 14.86 -21.39
N PHE A 190 -6.08 13.81 -21.76
CA PHE A 190 -5.50 12.58 -22.29
C PHE A 190 -6.19 12.14 -23.58
N LYS A 191 -5.43 11.55 -24.50
CA LYS A 191 -5.95 10.93 -25.73
C LYS A 191 -5.75 9.44 -25.70
N LYS A 192 -6.83 8.66 -25.77
CA LYS A 192 -6.73 7.20 -25.84
C LYS A 192 -6.05 6.78 -27.13
N LEU A 193 -5.12 5.84 -27.01
CA LEU A 193 -4.40 5.21 -28.12
C LEU A 193 -4.96 3.81 -28.33
N ASP A 194 -5.26 3.45 -29.58
CA ASP A 194 -5.74 2.10 -29.91
C ASP A 194 -4.59 1.14 -30.25
N ASP A 195 -3.46 1.65 -30.75
CA ASP A 195 -2.35 0.89 -31.29
C ASP A 195 -1.04 1.19 -30.53
N PHE A 196 -0.95 0.85 -29.25
CA PHE A 196 0.29 0.96 -28.49
C PHE A 196 0.71 -0.42 -28.00
N ASP A 197 1.77 -0.98 -28.59
CA ASP A 197 2.26 -2.33 -28.31
C ASP A 197 3.50 -2.30 -27.41
N ILE A 198 3.31 -2.58 -26.12
CA ILE A 198 4.38 -2.55 -25.11
C ILE A 198 5.56 -3.47 -25.43
N THR A 199 5.38 -4.52 -26.23
CA THR A 199 6.46 -5.44 -26.59
C THR A 199 7.55 -4.79 -27.44
N GLN A 200 7.24 -3.64 -28.05
CA GLN A 200 8.17 -2.86 -28.85
C GLN A 200 8.84 -1.71 -28.08
N THR A 201 8.47 -1.51 -26.81
CA THR A 201 9.13 -0.51 -25.95
C THR A 201 10.45 -1.04 -25.42
N ASP A 202 11.39 -0.16 -25.04
CA ASP A 202 12.56 -0.61 -24.29
C ASP A 202 12.18 -0.98 -22.87
N HIS A 203 12.58 -2.18 -22.48
CA HIS A 203 12.47 -2.68 -21.12
C HIS A 203 13.86 -2.74 -20.50
N GLU A 204 14.12 -1.91 -19.53
CA GLU A 204 15.30 -2.04 -18.68
C GLU A 204 15.16 -3.29 -17.79
N ASN A 205 16.26 -3.70 -17.15
CA ASN A 205 16.23 -4.79 -16.16
C ASN A 205 15.42 -4.35 -14.93
N MET A 206 14.12 -4.59 -14.96
CA MET A 206 13.17 -4.22 -13.94
C MET A 206 12.82 -5.41 -13.07
N MET A 207 12.67 -5.17 -11.77
CA MET A 207 12.27 -6.16 -10.79
C MET A 207 10.94 -5.76 -10.17
N LYS A 208 9.95 -6.66 -10.23
CA LYS A 208 8.65 -6.49 -9.59
C LYS A 208 8.75 -6.80 -8.10
N VAL A 209 8.40 -5.82 -7.26
CA VAL A 209 8.49 -5.88 -5.81
C VAL A 209 7.17 -5.46 -5.16
N LEU A 210 7.02 -5.76 -3.87
CA LEU A 210 5.91 -5.28 -3.06
C LEU A 210 6.43 -4.25 -2.05
N ILE A 211 6.04 -3.01 -2.20
CA ILE A 211 6.41 -1.92 -1.31
C ILE A 211 5.53 -1.94 -0.05
N LEU A 212 6.16 -1.77 1.08
CA LEU A 212 5.55 -1.73 2.40
C LEU A 212 5.88 -0.39 3.06
N GLU A 213 5.07 0.62 2.80
CA GLU A 213 5.14 1.91 3.51
C GLU A 213 4.31 1.87 4.79
N LYS A 214 4.73 2.66 5.77
CA LYS A 214 3.92 2.87 6.97
C LYS A 214 2.60 3.53 6.59
N ASP A 215 1.52 3.09 7.25
CA ASP A 215 0.16 3.63 7.09
C ASP A 215 -0.41 3.56 5.67
N ARG A 216 0.17 2.71 4.81
CA ARG A 216 -0.35 2.38 3.47
C ARG A 216 -0.58 0.89 3.31
N LEU A 217 -1.52 0.52 2.43
CA LEU A 217 -1.65 -0.85 1.97
C LEU A 217 -0.40 -1.22 1.15
N PRO A 218 0.07 -2.48 1.22
CA PRO A 218 1.13 -2.95 0.33
C PRO A 218 0.76 -2.73 -1.13
N TYR A 219 1.70 -2.29 -1.92
CA TYR A 219 1.46 -2.05 -3.34
C TYR A 219 2.63 -2.50 -4.21
N GLU A 220 2.29 -2.94 -5.42
CA GLU A 220 3.23 -3.42 -6.41
C GLU A 220 3.98 -2.26 -7.06
N ALA A 221 5.29 -2.41 -7.24
CA ALA A 221 6.12 -1.52 -8.04
C ALA A 221 7.15 -2.32 -8.86
N GLU A 222 7.47 -1.83 -10.04
CA GLU A 222 8.60 -2.30 -10.85
C GLU A 222 9.77 -1.34 -10.64
N ILE A 223 10.87 -1.83 -10.10
CA ILE A 223 12.06 -1.04 -9.78
C ILE A 223 13.25 -1.51 -10.62
N LYS A 224 14.21 -0.65 -10.88
CA LYS A 224 15.47 -1.09 -11.49
C LYS A 224 16.16 -2.10 -10.60
N HIS A 225 16.57 -3.24 -11.16
CA HIS A 225 17.29 -4.27 -10.43
C HIS A 225 18.75 -3.87 -10.23
N ASN A 226 18.95 -2.88 -9.36
CA ASN A 226 20.28 -2.41 -8.97
C ASN A 226 20.26 -1.85 -7.54
N ILE A 227 21.43 -1.80 -6.94
CA ILE A 227 21.60 -1.38 -5.54
C ILE A 227 21.08 0.03 -5.26
N TYR A 228 21.21 0.97 -6.19
CA TYR A 228 20.80 2.36 -6.00
C TYR A 228 19.27 2.50 -5.89
N ALA A 229 18.53 1.78 -6.73
CA ALA A 229 17.07 1.76 -6.67
C ALA A 229 16.57 1.13 -5.38
N MET A 230 17.20 0.04 -4.91
CA MET A 230 16.87 -0.62 -3.66
C MET A 230 17.15 0.29 -2.46
N GLN A 231 18.34 0.91 -2.42
CA GLN A 231 18.72 1.87 -1.37
C GLN A 231 17.79 3.09 -1.32
N HIS A 232 17.34 3.57 -2.48
CA HIS A 232 16.41 4.70 -2.55
C HIS A 232 15.08 4.38 -1.86
N ILE A 233 14.57 3.17 -2.01
CA ILE A 233 13.29 2.76 -1.38
C ILE A 233 13.43 2.71 0.14
N VAL A 234 14.47 2.11 0.65
CA VAL A 234 14.65 1.91 2.10
C VAL A 234 15.28 3.15 2.78
N GLY A 235 15.72 4.13 1.99
CA GLY A 235 16.30 5.38 2.49
C GLY A 235 17.75 5.25 2.99
N GLY A 236 18.55 4.34 2.44
CA GLY A 236 19.96 4.15 2.83
C GLY A 236 20.48 2.76 2.48
N SER A 237 21.54 2.35 3.15
CA SER A 237 22.01 0.97 3.10
C SER A 237 20.92 0.03 3.61
N PHE A 238 20.98 -1.25 3.22
CA PHE A 238 19.92 -2.19 3.57
C PHE A 238 20.47 -3.51 4.11
N ASP A 239 19.65 -4.12 4.96
CA ASP A 239 19.74 -5.51 5.38
C ASP A 239 18.62 -6.35 4.77
N ILE A 240 18.80 -7.67 4.80
CA ILE A 240 17.86 -8.64 4.25
C ILE A 240 17.28 -9.49 5.39
N ILE A 241 15.95 -9.53 5.48
CA ILE A 241 15.23 -10.40 6.39
C ILE A 241 14.68 -11.60 5.63
N TYR A 242 15.11 -12.80 6.01
CA TYR A 242 14.58 -14.07 5.52
C TYR A 242 13.40 -14.49 6.39
N PHE A 243 12.18 -14.36 5.88
CA PHE A 243 10.96 -14.59 6.65
C PHE A 243 10.11 -15.77 6.18
N GLU A 244 10.49 -16.41 5.07
CA GLU A 244 9.83 -17.60 4.56
C GLU A 244 10.73 -18.83 4.69
N PRO A 245 10.19 -19.96 5.19
CA PRO A 245 10.99 -21.16 5.43
C PRO A 245 11.66 -21.76 4.17
N LYS A 246 11.08 -21.48 3.00
CA LYS A 246 11.61 -21.95 1.70
C LYS A 246 12.46 -20.90 0.99
N GLU A 247 12.66 -19.75 1.63
CA GLU A 247 13.48 -18.66 1.08
C GLU A 247 13.06 -18.21 -0.32
N ASP A 248 11.76 -18.33 -0.65
CA ASP A 248 11.23 -17.94 -1.94
C ASP A 248 10.94 -16.43 -2.05
N ALA A 249 11.05 -15.71 -0.94
CA ALA A 249 10.97 -14.26 -0.85
C ALA A 249 11.77 -13.72 0.34
N ILE A 250 12.27 -12.50 0.16
CA ILE A 250 13.08 -11.78 1.13
C ILE A 250 12.56 -10.35 1.29
N CYS A 251 12.79 -9.76 2.44
CA CYS A 251 12.46 -8.38 2.70
C CYS A 251 13.75 -7.55 2.82
N PHE A 252 13.79 -6.45 2.08
CA PHE A 252 14.83 -5.44 2.18
C PHE A 252 14.35 -4.31 3.08
N CYS A 253 15.13 -3.97 4.09
CA CYS A 253 14.86 -2.88 5.02
C CYS A 253 16.14 -2.06 5.27
N ASN A 254 16.01 -0.83 5.74
CA ASN A 254 17.18 -0.02 6.10
C ASN A 254 17.97 -0.71 7.22
N ASP A 255 19.29 -0.80 7.10
CA ASP A 255 20.15 -1.48 8.09
C ASP A 255 20.27 -0.71 9.43
N GLU A 256 19.96 0.59 9.42
CA GLU A 256 19.96 1.46 10.59
C GLU A 256 18.56 1.89 11.04
N PHE A 257 17.50 1.15 10.67
CA PHE A 257 16.12 1.58 10.91
C PHE A 257 15.77 1.85 12.39
N LEU A 258 16.48 1.24 13.34
CA LEU A 258 16.30 1.52 14.77
C LEU A 258 16.99 2.82 15.22
N LEU A 259 17.97 3.30 14.45
CA LEU A 259 18.83 4.43 14.83
C LEU A 259 18.50 5.71 14.06
N ASN A 260 17.91 5.59 12.87
CA ASN A 260 17.65 6.71 11.97
C ASN A 260 16.34 7.46 12.24
N GLY A 261 15.61 7.12 13.32
CA GLY A 261 14.34 7.77 13.68
C GLY A 261 13.12 7.29 12.89
N SER A 262 13.27 6.23 12.10
CA SER A 262 12.15 5.63 11.37
C SER A 262 11.07 5.10 12.32
N GLN A 263 9.82 5.26 11.93
CA GLN A 263 8.68 4.80 12.73
C GLN A 263 8.40 3.31 12.49
N PRO A 264 7.88 2.59 13.51
CA PRO A 264 7.45 1.21 13.36
C PRO A 264 6.49 1.03 12.18
N ASN A 265 6.70 -0.02 11.40
CA ASN A 265 5.93 -0.28 10.20
C ASN A 265 5.23 -1.64 10.27
N ARG A 266 5.97 -2.76 10.12
CA ARG A 266 5.40 -4.12 10.08
C ARG A 266 6.29 -5.13 10.77
N VAL A 267 5.67 -6.21 11.24
CA VAL A 267 6.42 -7.39 11.68
C VAL A 267 6.68 -8.28 10.47
N ILE A 268 7.95 -8.48 10.16
CA ILE A 268 8.42 -9.34 9.08
C ILE A 268 9.21 -10.50 9.71
N GLY A 269 8.68 -11.72 9.64
CA GLY A 269 9.19 -12.81 10.48
C GLY A 269 9.05 -12.47 11.95
N ASP A 270 10.17 -12.47 12.68
CA ASP A 270 10.23 -12.11 14.10
C ASP A 270 10.73 -10.65 14.31
N THR A 271 10.88 -9.87 13.27
CA THR A 271 11.46 -8.52 13.33
C THR A 271 10.40 -7.45 13.11
N LEU A 272 10.28 -6.51 14.05
CA LEU A 272 9.52 -5.28 13.85
C LEU A 272 10.38 -4.30 13.02
N VAL A 273 10.07 -4.20 11.75
CA VAL A 273 10.74 -3.30 10.81
C VAL A 273 10.19 -1.88 10.96
N HIS A 274 11.08 -0.89 10.95
CA HIS A 274 10.74 0.53 10.94
C HIS A 274 11.04 1.13 9.57
N GLY A 275 10.28 2.16 9.19
CA GLY A 275 10.42 2.83 7.89
C GLY A 275 9.89 2.00 6.73
N THR A 276 10.11 2.49 5.53
CA THR A 276 9.73 1.80 4.29
C THR A 276 10.63 0.60 4.04
N CYS A 277 10.04 -0.53 3.70
CA CYS A 277 10.74 -1.74 3.28
C CYS A 277 10.04 -2.33 2.04
N PHE A 278 10.64 -3.32 1.40
CA PHE A 278 10.01 -3.98 0.27
C PHE A 278 10.32 -5.47 0.23
N ILE A 279 9.42 -6.24 -0.36
CA ILE A 279 9.59 -7.67 -0.57
C ILE A 279 9.95 -7.92 -2.04
N ALA A 280 10.96 -8.73 -2.25
CA ALA A 280 11.35 -9.26 -3.55
C ALA A 280 11.33 -10.79 -3.52
N GLY A 281 11.27 -11.41 -4.67
CA GLY A 281 11.50 -12.85 -4.80
C GLY A 281 12.96 -13.17 -4.50
N ASN A 282 13.23 -14.43 -4.14
CA ASN A 282 14.56 -14.94 -3.87
C ASN A 282 14.75 -16.26 -4.64
N LYS A 283 15.70 -16.30 -5.55
CA LYS A 283 15.90 -17.45 -6.41
C LYS A 283 17.39 -17.79 -6.55
N MET A 284 17.68 -19.07 -6.51
CA MET A 284 19.04 -19.56 -6.79
C MET A 284 19.39 -19.31 -8.26
N ASN A 285 20.50 -18.63 -8.49
CA ASN A 285 21.05 -18.38 -9.82
C ASN A 285 21.81 -19.62 -10.37
N GLU A 286 22.31 -19.53 -11.60
CA GLU A 286 23.06 -20.61 -12.25
C GLU A 286 24.41 -20.96 -11.59
N TYR A 287 24.90 -20.06 -10.70
CA TYR A 287 26.12 -20.25 -9.93
C TYR A 287 25.88 -20.88 -8.56
N GLY A 288 24.61 -21.16 -8.21
CA GLY A 288 24.22 -21.73 -6.91
C GLY A 288 24.12 -20.70 -5.79
N GLU A 289 24.10 -19.41 -6.12
CA GLU A 289 23.90 -18.30 -5.18
C GLU A 289 22.46 -17.81 -5.24
N TYR A 290 21.93 -17.38 -4.09
CA TYR A 290 20.63 -16.74 -4.04
C TYR A 290 20.73 -15.28 -4.49
N ASP A 291 19.82 -14.88 -5.36
CA ASP A 291 19.72 -13.51 -5.86
C ASP A 291 18.26 -13.04 -5.83
N SER A 292 18.09 -11.74 -5.66
CA SER A 292 16.77 -11.13 -5.70
C SER A 292 16.19 -11.19 -7.11
N CYS A 293 14.90 -11.41 -7.19
CA CYS A 293 14.20 -11.47 -8.48
C CYS A 293 12.76 -10.89 -8.34
N SER A 294 12.09 -10.78 -9.48
CA SER A 294 10.69 -10.35 -9.50
C SER A 294 9.80 -11.31 -8.72
N LEU A 295 8.88 -10.74 -7.94
CA LEU A 295 7.76 -11.49 -7.38
C LEU A 295 6.82 -11.93 -8.49
N THR A 296 6.26 -13.12 -8.34
CA THR A 296 5.13 -13.58 -9.17
C THR A 296 3.83 -12.91 -8.72
N ASP A 297 2.81 -12.92 -9.58
CA ASP A 297 1.49 -12.37 -9.22
C ASP A 297 0.85 -13.13 -8.05
N GLU A 298 1.17 -14.42 -7.88
CA GLU A 298 0.72 -15.21 -6.73
C GLU A 298 1.42 -14.76 -5.43
N GLN A 299 2.73 -14.52 -5.48
CA GLN A 299 3.49 -14.00 -4.35
C GLN A 299 3.03 -12.57 -3.97
N ILE A 300 2.78 -11.70 -4.94
CA ILE A 300 2.21 -10.37 -4.70
C ILE A 300 0.90 -10.49 -3.93
N ARG A 301 -0.03 -11.32 -4.36
CA ARG A 301 -1.31 -11.53 -3.64
C ARG A 301 -1.08 -12.09 -2.24
N LYS A 302 -0.27 -13.16 -2.12
CA LYS A 302 0.07 -13.80 -0.83
C LYS A 302 0.61 -12.78 0.17
N TYR A 303 1.59 -11.98 -0.24
CA TYR A 303 2.25 -11.04 0.67
C TYR A 303 1.45 -9.77 0.90
N THR A 304 0.65 -9.33 -0.07
CA THR A 304 -0.33 -8.25 0.16
C THR A 304 -1.34 -8.65 1.24
N ASP A 305 -1.84 -9.88 1.20
CA ASP A 305 -2.76 -10.37 2.23
C ASP A 305 -2.05 -10.58 3.58
N LYS A 306 -0.82 -11.12 3.59
CA LYS A 306 -0.05 -11.40 4.79
C LYS A 306 0.35 -10.13 5.55
N PHE A 307 0.81 -9.13 4.81
CA PHE A 307 1.34 -7.89 5.41
C PHE A 307 0.34 -6.73 5.38
N GLY A 308 -0.85 -6.90 4.85
CA GLY A 308 -2.01 -6.03 4.77
C GLY A 308 -1.76 -4.56 5.15
N GLN A 309 -1.62 -4.29 6.43
CA GLN A 309 -1.39 -2.94 6.94
C GLN A 309 -0.26 -2.94 7.98
N SER A 310 0.34 -1.77 8.18
CA SER A 310 1.37 -1.58 9.20
C SER A 310 0.82 -1.84 10.60
N VAL A 311 1.70 -2.25 11.50
CA VAL A 311 1.35 -2.45 12.91
C VAL A 311 1.01 -1.10 13.51
N ILE A 312 -0.12 -1.02 14.20
CA ILE A 312 -0.42 0.09 15.09
C ILE A 312 0.09 -0.33 16.46
N LEU A 313 1.14 0.33 16.90
CA LEU A 313 1.51 0.27 18.29
C LEU A 313 0.47 1.10 19.04
N GLY A 314 -0.46 0.45 19.73
CA GLY A 314 -1.31 1.13 20.71
C GLY A 314 -0.42 1.78 21.77
N GLU A 315 -0.94 2.74 22.52
CA GLU A 315 -0.25 3.34 23.66
C GLU A 315 0.25 2.30 24.68
N GLU A 316 -0.32 1.10 24.65
CA GLU A 316 0.10 -0.06 25.47
C GLU A 316 1.43 -0.69 25.07
N LEU A 317 1.86 -0.48 23.82
CA LEU A 317 3.15 -0.97 23.33
C LEU A 317 4.24 0.13 23.33
N ALA A 318 3.90 1.34 23.69
CA ALA A 318 4.90 2.32 24.07
C ALA A 318 5.64 1.71 25.28
N VAL A 319 6.90 1.32 25.07
CA VAL A 319 7.78 0.85 26.13
C VAL A 319 7.67 1.85 27.26
N PRO A 320 7.39 1.44 28.52
CA PRO A 320 7.41 2.36 29.62
C PRO A 320 8.80 3.01 29.61
N THR A 321 8.87 4.30 29.40
CA THR A 321 10.05 5.07 29.77
C THR A 321 10.32 4.69 31.22
N GLN A 322 11.43 4.04 31.48
CA GLN A 322 11.88 3.82 32.84
C GLN A 322 11.89 5.19 33.49
N ASP A 323 10.99 5.37 34.42
CA ASP A 323 10.95 6.53 35.27
C ASP A 323 12.33 6.59 35.96
N GLU A 324 13.11 7.61 35.61
CA GLU A 324 14.28 8.04 36.34
C GLU A 324 13.79 8.70 37.66
N SER A 325 13.25 7.92 38.52
CA SER A 325 12.86 8.36 39.86
C SER A 325 13.11 7.28 40.92
N GLN A 326 14.35 6.83 41.00
CA GLN A 326 14.89 6.23 42.24
C GLN A 326 16.35 6.65 42.43
N GLU A 327 16.64 7.94 42.35
CA GLU A 327 17.66 8.58 43.14
C GLU A 327 16.99 9.20 44.37
N GLU A 328 16.62 8.41 45.33
CA GLU A 328 16.30 8.90 46.68
C GLU A 328 17.00 8.10 47.72
N THR A 329 17.92 8.79 48.36
CA THR A 329 18.18 8.72 49.77
C THR A 329 18.95 7.50 50.28
N ILE A 330 20.26 7.52 50.02
CA ILE A 330 21.25 6.99 50.94
C ILE A 330 22.11 8.14 51.47
N GLU A 331 21.53 9.02 52.24
CA GLU A 331 22.23 9.89 53.19
C GLU A 331 21.34 10.08 54.39
N GLN A 332 21.66 9.43 55.42
CA GLN A 332 21.41 9.70 56.85
C GLN A 332 21.18 8.42 57.62
N THR A 333 22.26 7.76 58.00
CA THR A 333 22.39 7.14 59.32
C THR A 333 23.84 6.80 59.58
N LEU A 334 24.61 7.82 59.95
CA LEU A 334 25.85 7.70 60.72
C LEU A 334 25.96 8.88 61.65
N THR A 335 25.37 8.78 62.79
CA THR A 335 25.79 9.34 64.09
C THR A 335 25.33 8.39 65.19
#